data_18691d415b8df2b74e0efcb20386a07f
#
_entry.id   18691d415b8df2b74e0efcb20386a07f
#
_cell.length_a   1.000
_cell.length_b   1.000
_cell.length_c   1.000
_cell.angle_alpha   90.00
_cell.angle_beta   90.00
_cell.angle_gamma   90.00
#
_symmetry.space_group_name_H-M   'P 1'
#
loop_
_entity.id
_entity.type
_entity.pdbx_description
1 polymer ?
#
loop_
_entity_poly.entity_id
_entity_poly.type
_entity_poly.pdbx_seq_one_letter_code
_entity_poly.pdbx_strand_id
1 'polypeptide(L)'
;IGLARAAYEAAVEYAQERKQSGKLLINHQAIGLKLVEMYTQLNAARAYVWQAARAVDGRETIPHDLKMPGSASLFAHEAACDVTRGAMEVYGGSGVMRELPIEMYLRNAYNMLHSDGGIIMKKLKVMRQLNVDAGFVDINLD
;
A
#
# COMPACT_ATOMS: atom_id res chain seq x y z
N ILE A 1 -4.53 3.09 2.31
CA ILE A 1 -4.36 2.50 3.67
C ILE A 1 -5.60 1.71 4.06
N GLY A 2 -6.82 2.27 3.94
CA GLY A 2 -8.05 1.58 4.34
C GLY A 2 -8.26 0.24 3.62
N LEU A 3 -8.00 0.19 2.32
CA LEU A 3 -8.08 -1.03 1.52
C LEU A 3 -7.08 -2.11 1.97
N ALA A 4 -5.82 -1.70 2.20
CA ALA A 4 -4.79 -2.61 2.70
C ALA A 4 -5.14 -3.17 4.09
N ARG A 5 -5.70 -2.32 4.96
CA ARG A 5 -6.18 -2.76 6.29
C ARG A 5 -7.29 -3.78 6.17
N ALA A 6 -8.30 -3.52 5.34
CA ALA A 6 -9.42 -4.45 5.14
C ALA A 6 -8.93 -5.82 4.61
N ALA A 7 -7.98 -5.82 3.67
CA ALA A 7 -7.39 -7.06 3.15
C ALA A 7 -6.60 -7.82 4.22
N TYR A 8 -5.81 -7.12 5.04
CA TYR A 8 -5.07 -7.71 6.15
C TYR A 8 -6.01 -8.33 7.20
N GLU A 9 -7.01 -7.57 7.66
CA GLU A 9 -7.99 -8.03 8.64
C GLU A 9 -8.73 -9.28 8.16
N ALA A 10 -9.20 -9.27 6.90
CA ALA A 10 -9.85 -10.44 6.29
C ALA A 10 -8.91 -11.66 6.18
N ALA A 11 -7.62 -11.45 5.88
CA ALA A 11 -6.66 -12.54 5.82
C ALA A 11 -6.38 -13.15 7.19
N VAL A 12 -6.31 -12.32 8.25
CA VAL A 12 -6.16 -12.79 9.64
C VAL A 12 -7.37 -13.62 10.07
N GLU A 13 -8.59 -13.12 9.83
CA GLU A 13 -9.84 -13.80 10.15
C GLU A 13 -9.92 -15.15 9.43
N TYR A 14 -9.69 -15.18 8.12
CA TYR A 14 -9.68 -16.42 7.35
C TYR A 14 -8.64 -17.42 7.86
N ALA A 15 -7.43 -16.97 8.23
CA ALA A 15 -6.39 -17.84 8.76
C ALA A 15 -6.74 -18.45 10.13
N GLN A 16 -7.61 -17.78 10.91
CA GLN A 16 -8.09 -18.28 12.20
C GLN A 16 -9.24 -19.30 12.07
N GLU A 17 -9.92 -19.33 10.93
CA GLU A 17 -11.07 -20.23 10.71
C GLU A 17 -10.72 -21.42 9.79
N ARG A 18 -9.93 -21.18 8.75
CA ARG A 18 -9.61 -22.20 7.76
C ARG A 18 -8.63 -23.22 8.26
N LYS A 19 -8.98 -24.51 8.11
CA LYS A 19 -8.09 -25.65 8.39
C LYS A 19 -7.50 -26.21 7.10
N GLN A 20 -6.21 -26.53 7.13
CA GLN A 20 -5.50 -27.27 6.10
C GLN A 20 -4.41 -28.13 6.74
N SER A 21 -4.19 -29.33 6.21
CA SER A 21 -3.21 -30.28 6.77
C SER A 21 -3.37 -30.51 8.30
N GLY A 22 -4.64 -30.66 8.73
CA GLY A 22 -5.00 -31.02 10.11
C GLY A 22 -4.96 -29.89 11.13
N LYS A 23 -4.58 -28.65 10.76
CA LYS A 23 -4.53 -27.50 11.68
C LYS A 23 -5.03 -26.20 11.03
N LEU A 24 -5.32 -25.20 11.86
CA LEU A 24 -5.70 -23.86 11.37
C LEU A 24 -4.55 -23.22 10.55
N LEU A 25 -4.88 -22.42 9.55
CA LEU A 25 -3.87 -21.76 8.71
C LEU A 25 -2.94 -20.86 9.54
N ILE A 26 -3.46 -20.17 10.55
CA ILE A 26 -2.67 -19.31 11.45
C ILE A 26 -1.55 -20.08 12.17
N ASN A 27 -1.68 -21.39 12.35
CA ASN A 27 -0.69 -22.25 13.01
C ASN A 27 0.39 -22.76 12.04
N HIS A 28 0.35 -22.36 10.77
CA HIS A 28 1.42 -22.63 9.82
C HIS A 28 2.42 -21.47 9.81
N GLN A 29 3.68 -21.77 10.07
CA GLN A 29 4.74 -20.75 10.15
C GLN A 29 4.81 -19.86 8.89
N ALA A 30 4.67 -20.46 7.69
CA ALA A 30 4.68 -19.71 6.44
C ALA A 30 3.56 -18.66 6.34
N ILE A 31 2.36 -19.00 6.85
CA ILE A 31 1.23 -18.06 6.92
C ILE A 31 1.51 -16.97 7.97
N GLY A 32 2.03 -17.35 9.15
CA GLY A 32 2.40 -16.39 10.19
C GLY A 32 3.41 -15.35 9.70
N LEU A 33 4.47 -15.78 9.02
CA LEU A 33 5.48 -14.88 8.44
C LEU A 33 4.84 -13.91 7.44
N LYS A 34 3.98 -14.40 6.56
CA LYS A 34 3.27 -13.57 5.58
C LYS A 34 2.37 -12.52 6.26
N LEU A 35 1.65 -12.88 7.30
CA LEU A 35 0.83 -11.94 8.06
C LEU A 35 1.68 -10.86 8.76
N VAL A 36 2.87 -11.22 9.26
CA VAL A 36 3.82 -10.24 9.83
C VAL A 36 4.34 -9.27 8.77
N GLU A 37 4.68 -9.75 7.57
CA GLU A 37 5.10 -8.89 6.46
C GLU A 37 4.00 -7.89 6.07
N MET A 38 2.76 -8.37 5.91
CA MET A 38 1.59 -7.53 5.61
C MET A 38 1.36 -6.49 6.71
N TYR A 39 1.42 -6.89 7.98
CA TYR A 39 1.26 -6.01 9.13
C TYR A 39 2.32 -4.91 9.14
N THR A 40 3.58 -5.28 8.91
CA THR A 40 4.71 -4.35 8.90
C THR A 40 4.56 -3.30 7.79
N GLN A 41 4.25 -3.74 6.57
CA GLN A 41 4.05 -2.83 5.43
C GLN A 41 2.86 -1.89 5.65
N LEU A 42 1.73 -2.41 6.13
CA LEU A 42 0.55 -1.61 6.43
C LEU A 42 0.85 -0.50 7.45
N ASN A 43 1.55 -0.83 8.53
CA ASN A 43 1.85 0.15 9.58
C ASN A 43 2.93 1.15 9.15
N ALA A 44 3.94 0.73 8.40
CA ALA A 44 4.93 1.62 7.82
C ALA A 44 4.27 2.64 6.87
N ALA A 45 3.40 2.16 5.98
CA ALA A 45 2.65 3.03 5.06
C ALA A 45 1.74 4.01 5.83
N ARG A 46 1.05 3.53 6.86
CA ARG A 46 0.20 4.37 7.71
C ARG A 46 1.01 5.46 8.40
N ALA A 47 2.13 5.11 9.02
CA ALA A 47 3.00 6.07 9.71
C ALA A 47 3.51 7.15 8.75
N TYR A 48 3.93 6.75 7.55
CA TYR A 48 4.44 7.70 6.55
C TYR A 48 3.35 8.63 6.01
N VAL A 49 2.15 8.12 5.74
CA VAL A 49 1.00 8.97 5.34
C VAL A 49 0.62 9.94 6.45
N TRP A 50 0.59 9.50 7.70
CA TRP A 50 0.33 10.40 8.83
C TRP A 50 1.41 11.47 9.00
N GLN A 51 2.67 11.13 8.82
CA GLN A 51 3.77 12.11 8.84
C GLN A 51 3.60 13.15 7.72
N ALA A 52 3.27 12.71 6.51
CA ALA A 52 3.02 13.61 5.38
C ALA A 52 1.80 14.51 5.64
N ALA A 53 0.71 13.98 6.19
CA ALA A 53 -0.47 14.75 6.53
C ALA A 53 -0.15 15.85 7.56
N ARG A 54 0.57 15.50 8.63
CA ARG A 54 1.00 16.48 9.65
C ARG A 54 1.92 17.57 9.10
N ALA A 55 2.75 17.25 8.10
CA ALA A 55 3.65 18.23 7.49
C ALA A 55 2.89 19.33 6.73
N VAL A 56 1.65 19.07 6.27
CA VAL A 56 0.82 20.04 5.57
C VAL A 56 -0.31 20.61 6.45
N ASP A 57 -0.56 20.00 7.60
CA ASP A 57 -1.59 20.43 8.55
C ASP A 57 -1.28 21.81 9.14
N GLY A 58 -2.29 22.67 9.25
CA GLY A 58 -2.13 24.03 9.76
C GLY A 58 -1.38 25.02 8.84
N ARG A 59 -1.12 24.69 7.60
CA ARG A 59 -0.53 25.59 6.61
C ARG A 59 -1.61 26.28 5.78
N GLU A 60 -1.51 27.58 5.62
CA GLU A 60 -2.42 28.37 4.78
C GLU A 60 -2.25 28.10 3.29
N THR A 61 -1.07 27.63 2.88
CA THR A 61 -0.75 27.32 1.48
C THR A 61 -0.17 25.91 1.38
N ILE A 62 -0.45 25.24 0.26
CA ILE A 62 0.16 23.93 -0.04
C ILE A 62 1.69 24.12 -0.13
N PRO A 63 2.50 23.32 0.58
CA PRO A 63 3.93 23.44 0.51
C PRO A 63 4.42 23.25 -0.94
N HIS A 64 5.39 24.04 -1.36
CA HIS A 64 6.06 23.81 -2.65
C HIS A 64 6.85 22.50 -2.65
N ASP A 65 7.29 22.03 -1.47
CA ASP A 65 7.96 20.73 -1.32
C ASP A 65 6.96 19.58 -1.35
N LEU A 66 6.90 18.90 -2.48
CA LEU A 66 6.05 17.72 -2.72
C LEU A 66 6.76 16.38 -2.46
N LYS A 67 8.02 16.39 -2.00
CA LYS A 67 8.80 15.16 -1.78
C LYS A 67 8.14 14.23 -0.79
N MET A 68 7.84 14.73 0.40
CA MET A 68 7.25 13.89 1.45
C MET A 68 5.83 13.42 1.10
N PRO A 69 4.86 14.27 0.73
CA PRO A 69 3.53 13.82 0.33
C PRO A 69 3.55 12.90 -0.90
N GLY A 70 4.38 13.22 -1.89
CA GLY A 70 4.56 12.40 -3.08
C GLY A 70 5.10 11.01 -2.77
N SER A 71 6.18 10.94 -1.98
CA SER A 71 6.80 9.66 -1.57
C SER A 71 5.89 8.83 -0.68
N ALA A 72 5.17 9.47 0.26
CA ALA A 72 4.19 8.78 1.11
C ALA A 72 3.04 8.19 0.27
N SER A 73 2.54 8.93 -0.74
CA SER A 73 1.53 8.44 -1.68
C SER A 73 2.05 7.25 -2.48
N LEU A 74 3.28 7.32 -3.03
CA LEU A 74 3.90 6.23 -3.77
C LEU A 74 4.01 4.97 -2.90
N PHE A 75 4.60 5.10 -1.73
CA PHE A 75 4.79 3.98 -0.80
C PHE A 75 3.45 3.36 -0.37
N ALA A 76 2.44 4.19 -0.07
CA ALA A 76 1.13 3.70 0.34
C ALA A 76 0.41 2.88 -0.76
N HIS A 77 0.55 3.28 -2.03
CA HIS A 77 -0.03 2.53 -3.15
C HIS A 77 0.68 1.19 -3.37
N GLU A 78 2.01 1.18 -3.35
CA GLU A 78 2.79 -0.06 -3.49
C GLU A 78 2.52 -1.01 -2.32
N ALA A 79 2.52 -0.50 -1.08
CA ALA A 79 2.18 -1.29 0.10
C ALA A 79 0.75 -1.86 0.05
N ALA A 80 -0.22 -1.11 -0.49
CA ALA A 80 -1.59 -1.63 -0.66
C ALA A 80 -1.63 -2.81 -1.65
N CYS A 81 -0.88 -2.74 -2.75
CA CYS A 81 -0.77 -3.86 -3.68
C CYS A 81 -0.09 -5.08 -3.04
N ASP A 82 0.99 -4.86 -2.28
CA ASP A 82 1.70 -5.96 -1.62
C ASP A 82 0.86 -6.62 -0.53
N VAL A 83 0.18 -5.84 0.31
CA VAL A 83 -0.71 -6.36 1.35
C VAL A 83 -1.89 -7.13 0.75
N THR A 84 -2.53 -6.60 -0.29
CA THR A 84 -3.66 -7.29 -0.93
C THR A 84 -3.22 -8.55 -1.67
N ARG A 85 -2.03 -8.56 -2.28
CA ARG A 85 -1.41 -9.76 -2.86
C ARG A 85 -1.12 -10.80 -1.78
N GLY A 86 -0.52 -10.39 -0.64
CA GLY A 86 -0.28 -11.27 0.50
C GLY A 86 -1.57 -11.88 1.03
N ALA A 87 -2.64 -11.10 1.13
CA ALA A 87 -3.96 -11.60 1.51
C ALA A 87 -4.49 -12.65 0.52
N MET A 88 -4.37 -12.41 -0.78
CA MET A 88 -4.72 -13.37 -1.84
C MET A 88 -3.99 -14.70 -1.64
N GLU A 89 -2.70 -14.66 -1.31
CA GLU A 89 -1.90 -15.86 -1.08
C GLU A 89 -2.31 -16.62 0.20
N VAL A 90 -2.75 -15.91 1.27
CA VAL A 90 -3.32 -16.53 2.48
C VAL A 90 -4.62 -17.29 2.16
N TYR A 91 -5.47 -16.72 1.30
CA TYR A 91 -6.71 -17.36 0.85
C TYR A 91 -6.45 -18.51 -0.14
N GLY A 92 -5.30 -18.49 -0.83
CA GLY A 92 -4.97 -19.48 -1.86
C GLY A 92 -6.02 -19.50 -2.98
N GLY A 93 -6.38 -20.68 -3.47
CA GLY A 93 -7.39 -20.81 -4.54
C GLY A 93 -8.75 -20.20 -4.23
N SER A 94 -9.12 -20.09 -2.96
CA SER A 94 -10.37 -19.41 -2.56
C SER A 94 -10.31 -17.88 -2.79
N GLY A 95 -9.13 -17.30 -2.83
CA GLY A 95 -8.95 -15.85 -2.98
C GLY A 95 -9.40 -15.30 -4.33
N VAL A 96 -9.46 -16.12 -5.38
CA VAL A 96 -9.92 -15.71 -6.72
C VAL A 96 -11.43 -15.79 -6.90
N MET A 97 -12.15 -16.31 -5.90
CA MET A 97 -13.58 -16.48 -5.94
C MET A 97 -14.29 -15.16 -5.57
N ARG A 98 -15.33 -14.80 -6.34
CA ARG A 98 -16.07 -13.54 -6.14
C ARG A 98 -16.95 -13.51 -4.89
N GLU A 99 -17.24 -14.67 -4.31
CA GLU A 99 -17.95 -14.82 -3.05
C GLU A 99 -17.16 -14.32 -1.85
N LEU A 100 -15.83 -14.14 -2.03
CA LEU A 100 -14.91 -13.64 -1.02
C LEU A 100 -14.37 -12.26 -1.43
N PRO A 101 -14.06 -11.36 -0.48
CA PRO A 101 -13.77 -9.97 -0.80
C PRO A 101 -12.37 -9.74 -1.40
N ILE A 102 -11.47 -10.74 -1.33
CA ILE A 102 -10.04 -10.55 -1.58
C ILE A 102 -9.73 -10.24 -3.05
N GLU A 103 -10.41 -10.87 -4.02
CA GLU A 103 -10.19 -10.56 -5.45
C GLU A 103 -10.54 -9.08 -5.73
N MET A 104 -11.63 -8.60 -5.13
CA MET A 104 -12.03 -7.21 -5.27
C MET A 104 -11.02 -6.26 -4.64
N TYR A 105 -10.48 -6.59 -3.48
CA TYR A 105 -9.45 -5.76 -2.83
C TYR A 105 -8.18 -5.70 -3.66
N LEU A 106 -7.71 -6.83 -4.19
CA LEU A 106 -6.53 -6.88 -5.05
C LEU A 106 -6.74 -6.04 -6.32
N ARG A 107 -7.85 -6.24 -7.03
CA ARG A 107 -8.19 -5.48 -8.24
C ARG A 107 -8.29 -3.99 -7.97
N ASN A 108 -8.89 -3.58 -6.87
CA ASN A 108 -9.01 -2.18 -6.49
C ASN A 108 -7.65 -1.57 -6.12
N ALA A 109 -6.76 -2.31 -5.44
CA ALA A 109 -5.40 -1.84 -5.15
C ALA A 109 -4.63 -1.53 -6.43
N TYR A 110 -4.67 -2.43 -7.42
CA TYR A 110 -4.03 -2.21 -8.71
C TYR A 110 -4.67 -1.07 -9.51
N ASN A 111 -5.99 -0.92 -9.45
CA ASN A 111 -6.66 0.21 -10.09
C ASN A 111 -6.19 1.56 -9.50
N MET A 112 -5.95 1.63 -8.20
CA MET A 112 -5.47 2.85 -7.53
C MET A 112 -4.06 3.27 -7.97
N LEU A 113 -3.23 2.37 -8.50
CA LEU A 113 -1.92 2.73 -9.07
C LEU A 113 -2.04 3.71 -10.25
N HIS A 114 -3.18 3.69 -10.94
CA HIS A 114 -3.45 4.53 -12.10
C HIS A 114 -4.27 5.79 -11.77
N SER A 115 -4.69 5.96 -10.51
CA SER A 115 -5.42 7.14 -10.05
C SER A 115 -4.51 8.36 -9.96
N ASP A 116 -5.08 9.57 -10.12
CA ASP A 116 -4.40 10.85 -9.93
C ASP A 116 -3.09 11.01 -10.74
N GLY A 117 -3.15 10.64 -12.01
CA GLY A 117 -2.01 10.72 -12.94
C GLY A 117 -1.06 9.52 -12.88
N GLY A 118 -1.38 8.50 -12.07
CA GLY A 118 -0.63 7.26 -11.99
C GLY A 118 0.72 7.38 -11.27
N ILE A 119 1.35 6.24 -11.06
CA ILE A 119 2.62 6.10 -10.31
C ILE A 119 3.77 6.86 -10.98
N ILE A 120 3.86 6.82 -12.32
CA ILE A 120 4.96 7.46 -13.06
C ILE A 120 4.94 8.97 -12.86
N MET A 121 3.77 9.61 -12.99
CA MET A 121 3.65 11.07 -12.81
C MET A 121 3.97 11.48 -11.37
N LYS A 122 3.61 10.68 -10.39
CA LYS A 122 3.99 10.92 -8.98
C LYS A 122 5.51 10.84 -8.80
N LYS A 123 6.17 9.83 -9.38
CA LYS A 123 7.63 9.68 -9.36
C LYS A 123 8.32 10.88 -10.02
N LEU A 124 7.84 11.33 -11.17
CA LEU A 124 8.38 12.52 -11.85
C LEU A 124 8.26 13.79 -11.02
N LYS A 125 7.14 13.99 -10.32
CA LYS A 125 6.96 15.15 -9.43
C LYS A 125 7.95 15.14 -8.27
N VAL A 126 8.18 13.98 -7.65
CA VAL A 126 9.18 13.83 -6.57
C VAL A 126 10.58 14.05 -7.12
N MET A 127 10.91 13.47 -8.28
CA MET A 127 12.22 13.63 -8.93
C MET A 127 12.51 15.10 -9.24
N ARG A 128 11.54 15.85 -9.79
CA ARG A 128 11.71 17.30 -10.04
C ARG A 128 12.10 18.03 -8.75
N GLN A 129 11.41 17.79 -7.66
CA GLN A 129 11.71 18.44 -6.41
C GLN A 129 13.12 18.09 -5.88
N LEU A 130 13.52 16.82 -6.00
CA LEU A 130 14.88 16.39 -5.65
C LEU A 130 15.94 17.10 -6.49
N ASN A 131 15.69 17.29 -7.79
CA ASN A 131 16.60 18.00 -8.68
C ASN A 131 16.70 19.49 -8.34
N VAL A 132 15.57 20.15 -8.04
CA VAL A 132 15.57 21.57 -7.59
C VAL A 132 16.38 21.72 -6.31
N ASP A 133 16.21 20.84 -5.32
CA ASP A 133 16.94 20.90 -4.06
C ASP A 133 18.44 20.63 -4.23
N ALA A 134 18.82 19.82 -5.22
CA ALA A 134 20.21 19.55 -5.57
C ALA A 134 20.85 20.66 -6.44
N GLY A 135 20.12 21.74 -6.77
CA GLY A 135 20.60 22.83 -7.60
C GLY A 135 20.67 22.51 -9.10
N PHE A 136 20.06 21.40 -9.54
CA PHE A 136 19.90 21.12 -10.96
C PHE A 136 18.73 21.95 -11.52
N VAL A 137 18.99 22.69 -12.61
CA VAL A 137 17.97 23.47 -13.30
C VAL A 137 16.91 22.53 -13.89
N ASP A 138 15.68 23.00 -13.85
CA ASP A 138 14.46 22.33 -14.34
C ASP A 138 14.72 21.54 -15.63
N ILE A 139 14.58 20.23 -15.54
CA ILE A 139 14.51 19.42 -16.75
C ILE A 139 13.11 19.65 -17.30
N ASN A 140 12.99 20.58 -18.25
CA ASN A 140 11.76 20.75 -19.03
C ASN A 140 11.47 19.42 -19.71
N LEU A 141 10.46 18.72 -19.21
CA LEU A 141 9.83 17.61 -19.91
C LEU A 141 8.72 18.25 -20.77
N ASP A 142 9.12 18.86 -21.89
CA ASP A 142 8.23 19.21 -23.00
C ASP A 142 7.81 17.93 -23.73
#